data_5bf33a23b0276a5659c643eac48e52ff
#
_entry.id   5bf33a23b0276a5659c643eac48e52ff
#
_cell.length_a   1.000
_cell.length_b   1.000
_cell.length_c   1.000
_cell.angle_alpha   90.00
_cell.angle_beta   90.00
_cell.angle_gamma   90.00
#
_symmetry.space_group_name_H-M   'P 1'
#
loop_
_entity.id
_entity.type
_entity.pdbx_description
1 polymer ?
#
loop_
_entity_poly.entity_id
_entity_poly.type
_entity_poly.pdbx_seq_one_letter_code
_entity_poly.pdbx_strand_id
1 'polypeptide(L)'
;MTLRYILWRLREEFWPEKHPYDILTGCDTSGMIHHRRLGSEASDYQPVDPDVFRATMAHVIGHINEHAGEHANQDVSEFTFVDLGCGKGRALLLAEEYEFRKIVGVDFSADLTRIASRNAEKVGSTRITVVHGDVREFDFPAGPLVVLLYNPFSAQITRGVMQRLLSHPGTFYIAYVNPLHGHAVSSLPGAEIVAKDDWCAVWRFGGATPAGCVESGATISRARRMLR
;
A
#
# COMPACT_ATOMS: atom_id res chain seq x y z
N MET A 1 -2.03 -17.14 -7.47
CA MET A 1 -2.51 -17.38 -6.08
C MET A 1 -1.80 -18.61 -5.56
N THR A 2 -0.93 -18.46 -4.55
CA THR A 2 -0.11 -19.56 -4.03
C THR A 2 -0.94 -20.51 -3.15
N LEU A 3 -0.53 -21.80 -3.07
CA LEU A 3 -1.15 -22.81 -2.21
C LEU A 3 -1.17 -22.36 -0.73
N ARG A 4 -0.12 -21.67 -0.28
CA ARG A 4 -0.02 -21.10 1.08
C ARG A 4 -1.11 -20.08 1.35
N TYR A 5 -1.40 -19.19 0.39
CA TYR A 5 -2.49 -18.23 0.49
C TYR A 5 -3.86 -18.91 0.61
N ILE A 6 -4.08 -19.98 -0.20
CA ILE A 6 -5.32 -20.76 -0.15
C ILE A 6 -5.47 -21.42 1.22
N LEU A 7 -4.43 -22.06 1.73
CA LEU A 7 -4.44 -22.74 3.03
C LEU A 7 -4.65 -21.76 4.20
N TRP A 8 -4.01 -20.58 4.13
CA TRP A 8 -4.19 -19.54 5.12
C TRP A 8 -5.62 -18.98 5.08
N ARG A 9 -6.17 -18.73 3.87
CA ARG A 9 -7.56 -18.28 3.69
C ARG A 9 -8.56 -19.30 4.24
N LEU A 10 -8.37 -20.60 3.95
CA LEU A 10 -9.21 -21.65 4.50
C LEU A 10 -9.14 -21.70 6.03
N ARG A 11 -7.96 -21.49 6.61
CA ARG A 11 -7.81 -21.42 8.06
C ARG A 11 -8.62 -20.29 8.67
N GLU A 12 -8.55 -19.08 8.12
CA GLU A 12 -9.32 -17.92 8.60
C GLU A 12 -10.83 -18.09 8.41
N GLU A 13 -11.26 -18.81 7.36
CA GLU A 13 -12.68 -19.06 7.08
C GLU A 13 -13.28 -20.13 7.99
N PHE A 14 -12.55 -21.23 8.22
CA PHE A 14 -13.04 -22.41 8.96
C PHE A 14 -12.63 -22.43 10.43
N TRP A 15 -11.67 -21.62 10.85
CA TRP A 15 -11.20 -21.52 12.23
C TRP A 15 -11.21 -20.05 12.67
N PRO A 16 -12.38 -19.53 13.08
CA PRO A 16 -12.51 -18.13 13.51
C PRO A 16 -11.98 -17.90 14.94
N GLU A 17 -10.98 -18.67 15.35
CA GLU A 17 -10.27 -18.39 16.60
C GLU A 17 -9.60 -17.02 16.47
N LYS A 18 -9.64 -16.24 17.57
CA LYS A 18 -8.93 -14.97 17.61
C LYS A 18 -7.46 -15.20 17.29
N HIS A 19 -6.97 -14.49 16.30
CA HIS A 19 -5.56 -14.55 15.96
C HIS A 19 -4.70 -14.23 17.20
N PRO A 20 -3.53 -14.88 17.41
CA PRO A 20 -2.64 -14.58 18.54
C PRO A 20 -2.37 -13.09 18.73
N TYR A 21 -2.28 -12.33 17.64
CA TYR A 21 -2.16 -10.88 17.67
C TYR A 21 -3.32 -10.22 18.46
N ASP A 22 -4.56 -10.60 18.20
CA ASP A 22 -5.73 -10.05 18.89
C ASP A 22 -5.82 -10.49 20.37
N ILE A 23 -5.31 -11.69 20.67
CA ILE A 23 -5.22 -12.18 22.05
C ILE A 23 -4.22 -11.32 22.84
N LEU A 24 -3.06 -11.06 22.26
CA LEU A 24 -1.98 -10.28 22.89
C LEU A 24 -2.34 -8.80 23.06
N THR A 25 -2.93 -8.21 22.05
CA THR A 25 -3.28 -6.77 22.04
C THR A 25 -4.66 -6.50 22.63
N GLY A 26 -5.51 -7.53 22.73
CA GLY A 26 -6.90 -7.42 23.10
C GLY A 26 -7.78 -6.77 22.02
N CYS A 27 -7.24 -6.50 20.82
CA CYS A 27 -7.96 -5.89 19.71
C CYS A 27 -8.98 -6.85 19.07
N ASP A 28 -9.81 -6.32 18.18
CA ASP A 28 -10.72 -7.07 17.34
C ASP A 28 -10.37 -6.83 15.88
N THR A 29 -9.38 -7.59 15.37
CA THR A 29 -9.00 -7.52 13.96
C THR A 29 -9.15 -8.86 13.24
N SER A 30 -9.50 -9.94 13.93
CA SER A 30 -9.68 -11.27 13.37
C SER A 30 -11.02 -11.46 12.66
N GLY A 31 -11.11 -12.59 11.96
CA GLY A 31 -12.29 -13.06 11.26
C GLY A 31 -12.44 -12.44 9.88
N MET A 32 -13.01 -13.21 8.97
CA MET A 32 -13.33 -12.78 7.61
C MET A 32 -14.77 -12.24 7.55
N ILE A 33 -14.98 -11.18 6.79
CA ILE A 33 -16.33 -10.64 6.55
C ILE A 33 -16.55 -10.59 5.04
N HIS A 34 -17.51 -11.38 4.56
CA HIS A 34 -17.83 -11.44 3.13
C HIS A 34 -18.36 -10.12 2.60
N HIS A 35 -17.95 -9.74 1.40
CA HIS A 35 -18.37 -8.54 0.70
C HIS A 35 -19.90 -8.34 0.66
N ARG A 36 -20.69 -9.43 0.61
CA ARG A 36 -22.17 -9.36 0.65
C ARG A 36 -22.72 -8.62 1.88
N ARG A 37 -21.95 -8.57 2.97
CA ARG A 37 -22.31 -7.81 4.19
C ARG A 37 -21.76 -6.39 4.17
N LEU A 38 -20.80 -6.10 3.30
CA LEU A 38 -20.10 -4.81 3.24
C LEU A 38 -20.61 -3.92 2.09
N GLY A 39 -21.19 -4.51 1.06
CA GLY A 39 -21.72 -3.80 -0.12
C GLY A 39 -21.22 -4.40 -1.44
N SER A 40 -21.89 -4.08 -2.54
CA SER A 40 -21.66 -4.72 -3.83
C SER A 40 -20.29 -4.41 -4.47
N GLU A 41 -19.65 -3.32 -4.09
CA GLU A 41 -18.34 -2.91 -4.61
C GLU A 41 -17.17 -3.29 -3.68
N ALA A 42 -17.49 -3.88 -2.51
CA ALA A 42 -16.50 -4.29 -1.52
C ALA A 42 -15.77 -5.56 -1.93
N SER A 43 -14.53 -5.69 -1.52
CA SER A 43 -13.87 -6.99 -1.37
C SER A 43 -14.21 -7.61 -0.01
N ASP A 44 -13.98 -8.91 0.15
CA ASP A 44 -14.08 -9.54 1.46
C ASP A 44 -13.07 -8.88 2.41
N TYR A 45 -13.51 -8.51 3.63
CA TYR A 45 -12.57 -8.11 4.66
C TYR A 45 -11.76 -9.33 5.09
N GLN A 46 -10.47 -9.18 5.08
CA GLN A 46 -9.51 -10.17 5.47
C GLN A 46 -8.32 -9.46 6.14
N PRO A 47 -8.00 -9.79 7.40
CA PRO A 47 -6.87 -9.15 8.06
C PRO A 47 -5.55 -9.59 7.44
N VAL A 48 -4.60 -8.67 7.30
CA VAL A 48 -3.26 -9.01 6.85
C VAL A 48 -2.54 -9.87 7.90
N ASP A 49 -1.80 -10.87 7.45
CA ASP A 49 -0.92 -11.64 8.33
C ASP A 49 0.22 -10.74 8.84
N PRO A 50 0.51 -10.71 10.15
CA PRO A 50 1.55 -9.86 10.72
C PRO A 50 2.94 -10.07 10.13
N ASP A 51 3.32 -11.32 9.83
CA ASP A 51 4.65 -11.61 9.27
C ASP A 51 4.74 -11.19 7.81
N VAL A 52 3.66 -11.35 7.03
CA VAL A 52 3.58 -10.84 5.66
C VAL A 52 3.65 -9.30 5.67
N PHE A 53 2.96 -8.64 6.60
CA PHE A 53 3.05 -7.18 6.74
C PHE A 53 4.47 -6.73 7.04
N ARG A 54 5.13 -7.34 8.04
CA ARG A 54 6.51 -6.99 8.43
C ARG A 54 7.50 -7.24 7.29
N ALA A 55 7.37 -8.36 6.57
CA ALA A 55 8.19 -8.64 5.41
C ALA A 55 8.00 -7.57 4.31
N THR A 56 6.74 -7.17 4.05
CA THR A 56 6.44 -6.11 3.09
C THR A 56 7.05 -4.78 3.52
N MET A 57 6.92 -4.41 4.80
CA MET A 57 7.53 -3.18 5.34
C MET A 57 9.05 -3.22 5.32
N ALA A 58 9.68 -4.39 5.53
CA ALA A 58 11.13 -4.53 5.42
C ALA A 58 11.65 -4.13 4.03
N HIS A 59 10.95 -4.46 2.94
CA HIS A 59 11.30 -4.01 1.61
C HIS A 59 11.18 -2.48 1.45
N VAL A 60 10.11 -1.89 1.98
CA VAL A 60 9.89 -0.44 1.91
C VAL A 60 10.96 0.31 2.70
N ILE A 61 11.13 -0.07 3.98
CA ILE A 61 12.06 0.59 4.90
C ILE A 61 13.51 0.40 4.45
N GLY A 62 13.86 -0.81 3.99
CA GLY A 62 15.18 -1.09 3.41
C GLY A 62 15.51 -0.13 2.29
N HIS A 63 14.60 0.04 1.34
CA HIS A 63 14.80 0.94 0.21
C HIS A 63 14.85 2.42 0.63
N ILE A 64 14.01 2.86 1.58
CA ILE A 64 14.06 4.23 2.13
C ILE A 64 15.45 4.48 2.73
N ASN A 65 15.95 3.56 3.56
CA ASN A 65 17.24 3.70 4.26
C ASN A 65 18.44 3.68 3.28
N GLU A 66 18.39 2.84 2.24
CA GLU A 66 19.45 2.78 1.22
C GLU A 66 19.58 4.10 0.44
N HIS A 67 18.48 4.84 0.26
CA HIS A 67 18.43 6.09 -0.50
C HIS A 67 18.35 7.34 0.37
N ALA A 68 18.44 7.21 1.69
CA ALA A 68 18.38 8.32 2.64
C ALA A 68 19.45 9.41 2.42
N GLY A 69 20.58 9.08 1.76
CA GLY A 69 21.64 10.02 1.42
C GLY A 69 21.50 10.72 0.06
N GLU A 70 20.70 10.18 -0.86
CA GLU A 70 20.59 10.68 -2.23
C GLU A 70 19.47 11.72 -2.41
N HIS A 71 18.45 11.70 -1.56
CA HIS A 71 17.26 12.55 -1.62
C HIS A 71 16.96 13.22 -0.29
N ALA A 72 17.85 14.15 0.14
CA ALA A 72 17.62 15.03 1.30
C ALA A 72 17.07 14.31 2.54
N ASN A 73 17.85 13.33 3.10
CA ASN A 73 17.59 12.70 4.40
C ASN A 73 16.15 12.22 4.62
N GLN A 74 15.54 11.53 3.67
CA GLN A 74 14.21 10.96 3.90
C GLN A 74 14.33 9.77 4.86
N ASP A 75 13.93 9.99 6.11
CA ASP A 75 13.75 8.97 7.13
C ASP A 75 12.28 8.51 7.12
N VAL A 76 12.02 7.28 7.57
CA VAL A 76 10.67 6.73 7.70
C VAL A 76 9.76 7.61 8.55
N SER A 77 10.33 8.37 9.50
CA SER A 77 9.60 9.32 10.36
C SER A 77 9.02 10.52 9.60
N GLU A 78 9.44 10.77 8.37
CA GLU A 78 8.83 11.79 7.51
C GLU A 78 7.62 11.28 6.75
N PHE A 79 7.50 9.96 6.59
CA PHE A 79 6.43 9.34 5.82
C PHE A 79 5.13 9.24 6.60
N THR A 80 4.02 9.44 5.90
CA THR A 80 2.70 9.03 6.37
C THR A 80 2.38 7.66 5.80
N PHE A 81 2.06 6.70 6.68
CA PHE A 81 1.53 5.41 6.28
C PHE A 81 0.03 5.54 5.98
N VAL A 82 -0.42 5.02 4.85
CA VAL A 82 -1.83 5.07 4.42
C VAL A 82 -2.30 3.67 4.04
N ASP A 83 -3.32 3.16 4.72
CA ASP A 83 -3.96 1.87 4.41
C ASP A 83 -5.29 2.10 3.70
N LEU A 84 -5.35 1.70 2.42
CA LEU A 84 -6.54 1.86 1.58
C LEU A 84 -7.42 0.61 1.66
N GLY A 85 -8.57 0.75 2.30
CA GLY A 85 -9.43 -0.36 2.68
C GLY A 85 -8.97 -0.98 4.00
N CYS A 86 -8.79 -0.15 5.02
CA CYS A 86 -8.14 -0.54 6.27
C CYS A 86 -8.94 -1.56 7.11
N GLY A 87 -10.21 -1.78 6.77
CA GLY A 87 -11.05 -2.72 7.48
C GLY A 87 -11.11 -2.45 8.99
N LYS A 88 -10.82 -3.48 9.80
CA LYS A 88 -10.75 -3.37 11.26
C LYS A 88 -9.41 -2.78 11.77
N GLY A 89 -8.49 -2.38 10.88
CA GLY A 89 -7.28 -1.64 11.20
C GLY A 89 -6.06 -2.48 11.62
N ARG A 90 -5.98 -3.77 11.32
CA ARG A 90 -4.79 -4.57 11.70
C ARG A 90 -3.49 -3.99 11.16
N ALA A 91 -3.46 -3.60 9.89
CA ALA A 91 -2.27 -3.00 9.30
C ALA A 91 -1.91 -1.65 9.94
N LEU A 92 -2.90 -0.85 10.38
CA LEU A 92 -2.67 0.39 11.11
C LEU A 92 -1.99 0.13 12.45
N LEU A 93 -2.44 -0.90 13.18
CA LEU A 93 -1.85 -1.27 14.46
C LEU A 93 -0.43 -1.82 14.29
N LEU A 94 -0.17 -2.61 13.24
CA LEU A 94 1.17 -3.11 12.92
C LEU A 94 2.10 -1.97 12.47
N ALA A 95 1.57 -0.94 11.81
CA ALA A 95 2.35 0.23 11.41
C ALA A 95 2.88 1.03 12.61
N GLU A 96 2.27 0.90 13.80
CA GLU A 96 2.79 1.47 15.05
C GLU A 96 4.16 0.91 15.46
N GLU A 97 4.54 -0.27 14.96
CA GLU A 97 5.88 -0.84 15.17
C GLU A 97 6.99 -0.02 14.48
N TYR A 98 6.62 0.92 13.60
CA TYR A 98 7.52 1.77 12.83
C TYR A 98 7.33 3.25 13.20
N GLU A 99 8.35 4.08 12.93
CA GLU A 99 8.34 5.49 13.31
C GLU A 99 7.65 6.39 12.26
N PHE A 100 6.59 5.93 11.62
CA PHE A 100 5.82 6.78 10.70
C PHE A 100 5.31 8.03 11.39
N ARG A 101 5.39 9.17 10.71
CA ARG A 101 4.89 10.46 11.22
C ARG A 101 3.40 10.42 11.56
N LYS A 102 2.62 9.78 10.71
CA LYS A 102 1.18 9.55 10.87
C LYS A 102 0.82 8.20 10.27
N ILE A 103 -0.26 7.64 10.74
CA ILE A 103 -0.84 6.39 10.24
C ILE A 103 -2.30 6.69 9.95
N VAL A 104 -2.72 6.55 8.69
CA VAL A 104 -4.07 6.87 8.25
C VAL A 104 -4.69 5.64 7.60
N GLY A 105 -5.87 5.25 8.07
CA GLY A 105 -6.68 4.24 7.42
C GLY A 105 -7.93 4.85 6.81
N VAL A 106 -8.31 4.41 5.63
CA VAL A 106 -9.59 4.77 5.02
C VAL A 106 -10.37 3.51 4.66
N ASP A 107 -11.64 3.48 5.01
CA ASP A 107 -12.56 2.41 4.63
C ASP A 107 -13.97 2.97 4.44
N PHE A 108 -14.71 2.46 3.47
CA PHE A 108 -16.08 2.92 3.20
C PHE A 108 -17.11 2.32 4.16
N SER A 109 -16.77 1.27 4.91
CA SER A 109 -17.65 0.62 5.88
C SER A 109 -17.60 1.33 7.23
N ALA A 110 -18.72 1.96 7.61
CA ALA A 110 -18.86 2.62 8.91
C ALA A 110 -18.65 1.66 10.09
N ASP A 111 -19.06 0.39 9.94
CA ASP A 111 -18.87 -0.60 10.99
C ASP A 111 -17.40 -0.99 11.16
N LEU A 112 -16.67 -1.18 10.05
CA LEU A 112 -15.25 -1.52 10.10
C LEU A 112 -14.43 -0.35 10.63
N THR A 113 -14.66 0.87 10.17
CA THR A 113 -13.95 2.06 10.65
C THR A 113 -14.19 2.32 12.14
N ARG A 114 -15.41 2.05 12.63
CA ARG A 114 -15.71 2.14 14.06
C ARG A 114 -14.92 1.12 14.88
N ILE A 115 -14.75 -0.11 14.37
CA ILE A 115 -13.92 -1.13 15.02
C ILE A 115 -12.45 -0.72 14.98
N ALA A 116 -11.95 -0.25 13.82
CA ALA A 116 -10.57 0.22 13.67
C ALA A 116 -10.25 1.36 14.64
N SER A 117 -11.17 2.35 14.79
CA SER A 117 -10.99 3.45 15.74
C SER A 117 -10.90 2.95 17.18
N ARG A 118 -11.78 2.03 17.60
CA ARG A 118 -11.72 1.43 18.93
C ARG A 118 -10.42 0.65 19.17
N ASN A 119 -9.92 -0.04 18.13
CA ASN A 119 -8.65 -0.75 18.21
C ASN A 119 -7.49 0.24 18.40
N ALA A 120 -7.47 1.35 17.67
CA ALA A 120 -6.48 2.42 17.83
C ALA A 120 -6.49 3.05 19.22
N GLU A 121 -7.69 3.36 19.74
CA GLU A 121 -7.89 3.86 21.11
C GLU A 121 -7.38 2.86 22.15
N LYS A 122 -7.65 1.57 21.95
CA LYS A 122 -7.26 0.51 22.87
C LYS A 122 -5.76 0.35 23.03
N VAL A 123 -5.01 0.52 21.95
CA VAL A 123 -3.52 0.50 22.00
C VAL A 123 -2.94 1.86 22.41
N GLY A 124 -3.77 2.86 22.64
CA GLY A 124 -3.35 4.20 23.06
C GLY A 124 -2.61 4.97 21.97
N SER A 125 -2.84 4.66 20.70
CA SER A 125 -2.17 5.34 19.59
C SER A 125 -2.63 6.79 19.47
N THR A 126 -1.65 7.68 19.32
CA THR A 126 -1.87 9.10 18.99
C THR A 126 -1.56 9.40 17.51
N ARG A 127 -1.00 8.44 16.79
CA ARG A 127 -0.61 8.58 15.37
C ARG A 127 -1.65 8.04 14.40
N ILE A 128 -2.54 7.12 14.84
CA ILE A 128 -3.54 6.50 14.00
C ILE A 128 -4.76 7.42 13.86
N THR A 129 -5.15 7.67 12.62
CA THR A 129 -6.41 8.32 12.24
C THR A 129 -7.18 7.39 11.31
N VAL A 130 -8.45 7.13 11.62
CA VAL A 130 -9.34 6.32 10.78
C VAL A 130 -10.37 7.21 10.12
N VAL A 131 -10.48 7.12 8.81
CA VAL A 131 -11.40 7.90 7.97
C VAL A 131 -12.49 6.97 7.44
N HIS A 132 -13.75 7.27 7.74
CA HIS A 132 -14.87 6.65 7.06
C HIS A 132 -15.14 7.41 5.77
N GLY A 133 -14.91 6.78 4.63
CA GLY A 133 -15.08 7.42 3.32
C GLY A 133 -14.70 6.53 2.15
N ASP A 134 -15.07 7.00 0.97
CA ASP A 134 -14.71 6.34 -0.28
C ASP A 134 -13.28 6.70 -0.68
N VAL A 135 -12.48 5.70 -0.94
CA VAL A 135 -11.08 5.87 -1.39
C VAL A 135 -10.98 6.66 -2.70
N ARG A 136 -12.01 6.64 -3.52
CA ARG A 136 -12.09 7.40 -4.77
C ARG A 136 -12.12 8.92 -4.53
N GLU A 137 -12.57 9.34 -3.35
CA GLU A 137 -12.68 10.74 -2.93
C GLU A 137 -11.68 11.12 -1.82
N PHE A 138 -10.89 10.12 -1.36
CA PHE A 138 -9.95 10.32 -0.26
C PHE A 138 -8.83 11.30 -0.63
N ASP A 139 -8.65 12.34 0.17
CA ASP A 139 -7.58 13.31 0.02
C ASP A 139 -6.30 12.78 0.68
N PHE A 140 -5.30 12.46 -0.16
CA PHE A 140 -4.02 11.97 0.32
C PHE A 140 -3.28 13.03 1.14
N PRO A 141 -2.72 12.66 2.31
CA PRO A 141 -1.92 13.57 3.11
C PRO A 141 -0.73 14.15 2.32
N ALA A 142 -0.39 15.39 2.58
CA ALA A 142 0.81 16.01 1.99
C ALA A 142 2.10 15.38 2.55
N GLY A 143 3.18 15.43 1.77
CA GLY A 143 4.49 14.87 2.09
C GLY A 143 4.67 13.44 1.60
N PRO A 144 5.76 12.77 1.95
CA PRO A 144 6.04 11.43 1.45
C PRO A 144 5.07 10.39 2.04
N LEU A 145 4.69 9.38 1.23
CA LEU A 145 3.68 8.39 1.61
C LEU A 145 4.22 6.95 1.46
N VAL A 146 3.78 6.08 2.37
CA VAL A 146 3.77 4.63 2.17
C VAL A 146 2.31 4.18 2.12
N VAL A 147 1.86 3.75 0.95
CA VAL A 147 0.46 3.36 0.71
C VAL A 147 0.37 1.85 0.65
N LEU A 148 -0.38 1.27 1.56
CA LEU A 148 -0.66 -0.17 1.59
C LEU A 148 -1.94 -0.49 0.83
N LEU A 149 -1.90 -1.59 0.08
CA LEU A 149 -3.04 -2.23 -0.56
C LEU A 149 -3.04 -3.73 -0.21
N TYR A 150 -4.16 -4.24 0.25
CA TYR A 150 -4.36 -5.68 0.43
C TYR A 150 -5.63 -6.14 -0.30
N ASN A 151 -5.58 -6.09 -1.64
CA ASN A 151 -6.72 -6.41 -2.54
C ASN A 151 -8.06 -5.78 -2.13
N PRO A 152 -8.08 -4.52 -1.74
CA PRO A 152 -9.30 -3.91 -1.23
C PRO A 152 -10.32 -3.61 -2.33
N PHE A 153 -9.91 -3.59 -3.60
CA PHE A 153 -10.71 -3.05 -4.71
C PHE A 153 -10.63 -3.89 -5.98
N SER A 154 -11.60 -3.65 -6.89
CA SER A 154 -11.53 -4.08 -8.28
C SER A 154 -10.37 -3.40 -9.03
N ALA A 155 -9.98 -3.98 -10.19
CA ALA A 155 -8.97 -3.38 -11.05
C ALA A 155 -9.31 -1.94 -11.48
N GLN A 156 -10.60 -1.64 -11.69
CA GLN A 156 -11.05 -0.31 -12.09
C GLN A 156 -10.84 0.72 -10.99
N ILE A 157 -11.25 0.40 -9.75
CA ILE A 157 -11.06 1.28 -8.58
C ILE A 157 -9.57 1.45 -8.32
N THR A 158 -8.79 0.36 -8.31
CA THR A 158 -7.33 0.42 -8.13
C THR A 158 -6.70 1.38 -9.14
N ARG A 159 -7.06 1.30 -10.43
CA ARG A 159 -6.53 2.21 -11.46
C ARG A 159 -6.89 3.66 -11.19
N GLY A 160 -8.13 3.94 -10.82
CA GLY A 160 -8.58 5.32 -10.52
C GLY A 160 -7.83 5.92 -9.33
N VAL A 161 -7.65 5.15 -8.27
CA VAL A 161 -6.87 5.56 -7.09
C VAL A 161 -5.41 5.82 -7.45
N MET A 162 -4.80 4.94 -8.24
CA MET A 162 -3.41 5.11 -8.69
C MET A 162 -3.25 6.37 -9.56
N GLN A 163 -4.21 6.66 -10.45
CA GLN A 163 -4.19 7.89 -11.25
C GLN A 163 -4.22 9.16 -10.39
N ARG A 164 -4.98 9.15 -9.29
CA ARG A 164 -4.98 10.27 -8.34
C ARG A 164 -3.65 10.39 -7.61
N LEU A 165 -3.07 9.26 -7.19
CA LEU A 165 -1.74 9.25 -6.55
C LEU A 165 -0.64 9.78 -7.47
N LEU A 166 -0.72 9.61 -8.79
CA LEU A 166 0.24 10.21 -9.73
C LEU A 166 0.25 11.74 -9.71
N SER A 167 -0.83 12.38 -9.23
CA SER A 167 -0.88 13.83 -9.04
C SER A 167 -0.30 14.27 -7.69
N HIS A 168 0.10 13.33 -6.84
CA HIS A 168 0.70 13.63 -5.55
C HIS A 168 2.11 14.21 -5.74
N PRO A 169 2.43 15.36 -5.13
CA PRO A 169 3.69 16.07 -5.40
C PRO A 169 4.92 15.42 -4.74
N GLY A 170 4.71 14.55 -3.75
CA GLY A 170 5.78 13.91 -2.97
C GLY A 170 6.16 12.53 -3.49
N THR A 171 7.27 12.00 -2.98
CA THR A 171 7.64 10.60 -3.15
C THR A 171 6.61 9.70 -2.48
N PHE A 172 6.21 8.61 -3.14
CA PHE A 172 5.36 7.63 -2.49
C PHE A 172 5.74 6.20 -2.89
N TYR A 173 5.50 5.29 -1.96
CA TYR A 173 5.63 3.86 -2.15
C TYR A 173 4.25 3.22 -2.20
N ILE A 174 4.06 2.26 -3.09
CA ILE A 174 2.90 1.37 -3.11
C ILE A 174 3.37 0.00 -2.62
N ALA A 175 2.95 -0.38 -1.44
CA ALA A 175 3.15 -1.70 -0.86
C ALA A 175 1.88 -2.53 -1.08
N TYR A 176 1.90 -3.46 -2.03
CA TYR A 176 0.72 -4.22 -2.42
C TYR A 176 0.88 -5.69 -2.00
N VAL A 177 0.17 -6.08 -0.96
CA VAL A 177 0.10 -7.47 -0.49
C VAL A 177 -0.87 -8.25 -1.37
N ASN A 178 -0.46 -9.44 -1.82
CA ASN A 178 -1.20 -10.29 -2.74
C ASN A 178 -1.69 -9.53 -4.00
N PRO A 179 -0.77 -9.01 -4.84
CA PRO A 179 -1.07 -8.00 -5.86
C PRO A 179 -1.81 -8.56 -7.06
N LEU A 180 -3.11 -8.93 -6.91
CA LEU A 180 -3.95 -9.45 -8.00
C LEU A 180 -4.05 -8.48 -9.18
N HIS A 181 -4.03 -7.19 -8.90
CA HIS A 181 -4.09 -6.11 -9.89
C HIS A 181 -2.77 -5.34 -9.99
N GLY A 182 -1.63 -5.96 -9.65
CA GLY A 182 -0.32 -5.33 -9.66
C GLY A 182 0.08 -4.75 -11.02
N HIS A 183 -0.44 -5.32 -12.14
CA HIS A 183 -0.24 -4.76 -13.47
C HIS A 183 -0.80 -3.34 -13.63
N ALA A 184 -1.86 -2.99 -12.89
CA ALA A 184 -2.42 -1.65 -12.90
C ALA A 184 -1.46 -0.63 -12.28
N VAL A 185 -0.58 -1.06 -11.37
CA VAL A 185 0.47 -0.23 -10.78
C VAL A 185 1.71 -0.21 -11.68
N SER A 186 2.19 -1.38 -12.14
CA SER A 186 3.38 -1.47 -12.98
C SER A 186 3.27 -0.74 -14.32
N SER A 187 2.04 -0.54 -14.83
CA SER A 187 1.81 0.16 -16.11
C SER A 187 1.78 1.68 -15.97
N LEU A 188 1.89 2.22 -14.76
CA LEU A 188 1.86 3.66 -14.54
C LEU A 188 3.21 4.31 -14.88
N PRO A 189 3.19 5.55 -15.41
CA PRO A 189 4.43 6.29 -15.66
C PRO A 189 5.19 6.53 -14.35
N GLY A 190 6.49 6.30 -14.38
CA GLY A 190 7.37 6.48 -13.21
C GLY A 190 7.29 5.36 -12.18
N ALA A 191 6.63 4.23 -12.48
CA ALA A 191 6.62 3.07 -11.61
C ALA A 191 8.01 2.39 -11.60
N GLU A 192 8.69 2.43 -10.48
CA GLU A 192 9.93 1.73 -10.21
C GLU A 192 9.66 0.55 -9.28
N ILE A 193 9.96 -0.68 -9.71
CA ILE A 193 9.81 -1.86 -8.86
C ILE A 193 10.99 -1.90 -7.88
N VAL A 194 10.68 -1.80 -6.60
CA VAL A 194 11.63 -1.90 -5.49
C VAL A 194 11.84 -3.35 -5.07
N ALA A 195 10.73 -4.07 -4.91
CA ALA A 195 10.75 -5.48 -4.50
C ALA A 195 9.54 -6.22 -5.07
N LYS A 196 9.71 -7.52 -5.27
CA LYS A 196 8.61 -8.42 -5.62
C LYS A 196 8.95 -9.83 -5.17
N ASP A 197 8.03 -10.44 -4.44
CA ASP A 197 8.09 -11.83 -4.01
C ASP A 197 6.75 -12.55 -4.22
N ASP A 198 6.56 -13.69 -3.58
CA ASP A 198 5.32 -14.51 -3.68
C ASP A 198 4.10 -13.86 -3.00
N TRP A 199 4.33 -12.89 -2.11
CA TRP A 199 3.31 -12.31 -1.25
C TRP A 199 3.02 -10.85 -1.54
N CYS A 200 4.03 -10.09 -1.96
CA CYS A 200 3.90 -8.67 -2.16
C CYS A 200 4.70 -8.18 -3.36
N ALA A 201 4.35 -6.97 -3.78
CA ALA A 201 5.18 -6.18 -4.67
C ALA A 201 5.19 -4.74 -4.14
N VAL A 202 6.36 -4.11 -4.24
CA VAL A 202 6.58 -2.74 -3.80
C VAL A 202 7.05 -1.91 -4.99
N TRP A 203 6.41 -0.79 -5.20
CA TRP A 203 6.80 0.21 -6.19
C TRP A 203 7.09 1.53 -5.52
N ARG A 204 8.04 2.26 -6.08
CA ARG A 204 8.34 3.64 -5.74
C ARG A 204 7.90 4.56 -6.87
N PHE A 205 7.43 5.74 -6.53
CA PHE A 205 7.07 6.83 -7.42
C PHE A 205 7.63 8.15 -6.87
N GLY A 206 7.98 9.07 -7.77
CA GLY A 206 8.52 10.36 -7.39
C GLY A 206 10.03 10.29 -7.11
N GLY A 207 10.67 11.41 -7.26
CA GLY A 207 12.10 11.65 -7.27
C GLY A 207 12.40 12.50 -8.50
N ALA A 208 13.40 13.35 -8.46
CA ALA A 208 13.81 14.09 -9.63
C ALA A 208 14.04 13.11 -10.77
N THR A 209 13.21 13.18 -11.80
CA THR A 209 13.58 12.60 -13.10
C THR A 209 14.98 13.17 -13.40
N PRO A 210 16.01 12.35 -13.69
CA PRO A 210 17.29 12.92 -14.12
C PRO A 210 16.98 13.83 -15.29
N ALA A 211 17.24 15.11 -15.16
CA ALA A 211 17.15 16.06 -16.23
C ALA A 211 18.18 15.62 -17.28
N GLY A 212 17.71 14.94 -18.35
CA GLY A 212 18.63 14.55 -19.40
C GLY A 212 18.30 13.30 -20.19
N CYS A 213 17.04 12.93 -20.39
CA CYS A 213 16.64 12.18 -21.58
C CYS A 213 15.72 13.04 -22.44
N VAL A 214 16.26 14.13 -22.93
CA VAL A 214 15.78 14.73 -24.18
C VAL A 214 16.19 13.72 -25.24
N GLU A 215 15.23 13.01 -25.84
CA GLU A 215 15.46 12.34 -27.10
C GLU A 215 16.05 13.35 -28.07
N SER A 216 17.37 13.30 -28.23
CA SER A 216 18.02 13.95 -29.36
C SER A 216 17.56 13.21 -30.60
N GLY A 217 16.49 13.71 -31.20
CA GLY A 217 16.12 13.40 -32.58
C GLY A 217 17.28 13.76 -33.50
N ALA A 218 18.30 12.94 -33.52
CA ALA A 218 19.34 13.03 -34.51
C ALA A 218 18.80 12.55 -35.84
N THR A 219 18.39 13.51 -36.63
CA THR A 219 18.25 13.50 -38.07
C THR A 219 19.26 12.57 -38.72
N ILE A 220 18.81 11.42 -39.24
CA ILE A 220 19.57 10.64 -40.20
C ILE A 220 19.47 11.38 -41.53
N SER A 221 20.43 12.30 -41.77
CA SER A 221 20.66 12.91 -43.07
C SER A 221 21.82 12.17 -43.76
N ARG A 222 21.45 11.48 -44.84
CA ARG A 222 22.21 11.21 -46.06
C ARG A 222 23.75 11.40 -46.01
N ALA A 223 24.45 10.30 -46.08
CA ALA A 223 25.70 10.23 -46.80
C ALA A 223 25.74 8.96 -47.68
N ARG A 224 25.05 9.03 -48.82
CA ARG A 224 25.42 8.25 -50.01
C ARG A 224 26.11 9.22 -50.93
N ARG A 225 27.45 9.11 -51.08
CA ARG A 225 28.19 9.25 -52.36
C ARG A 225 29.67 9.16 -52.12
N MET A 226 30.28 8.42 -53.02
CA MET A 226 31.68 8.35 -53.43
C MET A 226 32.53 7.35 -52.67
N LEU A 227 32.70 6.19 -53.35
CA LEU A 227 34.03 5.81 -53.85
C LEU A 227 33.86 4.73 -54.93
N ARG A 228 34.45 5.08 -56.01
CA ARG A 228 34.79 4.17 -57.14
C ARG A 228 35.79 3.16 -56.66
#